data_db0526213abdc329316e393e495b439a
#
_entry.id   db0526213abdc329316e393e495b439a
#
_cell.length_a   1.000
_cell.length_b   1.000
_cell.length_c   1.000
_cell.angle_alpha   90.00
_cell.angle_beta   90.00
_cell.angle_gamma   90.00
#
_symmetry.space_group_name_H-M   'P 1'
#
loop_
_entity.id
_entity.type
_entity.pdbx_description
1 polymer ?
#
loop_
_entity_poly.entity_id
_entity_poly.type
_entity_poly.pdbx_seq_one_letter_code
_entity_poly.pdbx_strand_id
1 'polypeptide(L)'
;MRKSRFTESQIVNTLKAVESGRQVKDVCRELGISEATYYTWKSKYGGMESSDVRRLKDLEDENHKLKRMFADLALENAALKDVIGKKTVGPDAKRLLIAVLRDEHGFSERRACKAVGLSRSVARYQRRPSKDEDVIAVLLELSERFPDRGFGKLFKLVRRRGFAWNHKRVWRVYCELKLNKRRRGKRRLPNRTPAPLAVSDTVNISWSADFMSDALWDGRRFRTFNVVDDFNREALAIEIDLNLPAARVIRVLDRIAAWRGYPSQLRLDNGPEFIATALAEWAEAKGVKLEFIQPGRPMQNGFIERFNGSYRRGVLDMYIFRNLNEVREHTEQWLQDYNEEIPHDSLGDLTPVEYRITHCPETSSYAWT
;
A
#
# COMPACT_ATOMS: atom_id res chain seq x y z
N MET A 1 -57.21 25.93 9.52
CA MET A 1 -58.54 25.95 10.13
C MET A 1 -59.25 27.28 9.80
N ARG A 2 -60.53 27.27 9.48
CA ARG A 2 -61.30 28.51 9.30
C ARG A 2 -61.32 29.27 10.61
N LYS A 3 -60.95 30.57 10.62
CA LYS A 3 -61.04 31.42 11.81
C LYS A 3 -62.51 31.42 12.29
N SER A 4 -62.74 31.19 13.57
CA SER A 4 -64.08 31.30 14.12
C SER A 4 -64.57 32.77 14.02
N ARG A 5 -65.87 32.95 13.77
CA ARG A 5 -66.51 34.26 13.64
C ARG A 5 -66.57 35.01 14.97
N PHE A 6 -66.38 34.27 16.08
CA PHE A 6 -66.51 34.84 17.43
C PHE A 6 -65.16 34.64 18.16
N THR A 7 -64.78 35.65 18.93
CA THR A 7 -63.61 35.58 19.83
C THR A 7 -63.97 34.74 21.05
N GLU A 8 -62.97 34.13 21.66
CA GLU A 8 -63.18 33.27 22.84
C GLU A 8 -63.77 34.04 24.01
N SER A 9 -63.41 35.36 24.15
CA SER A 9 -64.01 36.25 25.13
C SER A 9 -65.52 36.49 24.87
N GLN A 10 -65.90 36.57 23.60
CA GLN A 10 -67.30 36.69 23.22
C GLN A 10 -68.09 35.39 23.53
N ILE A 11 -67.46 34.23 23.31
CA ILE A 11 -68.02 32.91 23.61
C ILE A 11 -68.26 32.79 25.11
N VAL A 12 -67.27 33.08 25.96
CA VAL A 12 -67.40 33.05 27.43
C VAL A 12 -68.45 34.00 27.94
N ASN A 13 -68.50 35.25 27.41
CA ASN A 13 -69.53 36.22 27.76
C ASN A 13 -70.93 35.71 27.39
N THR A 14 -71.05 35.04 26.24
CA THR A 14 -72.32 34.41 25.81
C THR A 14 -72.77 33.33 26.74
N LEU A 15 -71.87 32.46 27.19
CA LEU A 15 -72.15 31.39 28.16
C LEU A 15 -72.57 31.98 29.52
N LYS A 16 -71.86 32.99 30.01
CA LYS A 16 -72.22 33.69 31.24
C LYS A 16 -73.56 34.40 31.17
N ALA A 17 -73.96 34.98 30.00
CA ALA A 17 -75.24 35.59 29.81
C ALA A 17 -76.43 34.55 29.99
N VAL A 18 -76.26 33.34 29.54
CA VAL A 18 -77.22 32.26 29.69
C VAL A 18 -77.21 31.76 31.15
N GLU A 19 -76.07 31.63 31.78
CA GLU A 19 -75.96 31.28 33.22
C GLU A 19 -76.61 32.31 34.12
N SER A 20 -76.63 33.60 33.71
CA SER A 20 -77.36 34.65 34.45
C SER A 20 -78.85 34.73 34.19
N GLY A 21 -79.43 33.74 33.46
CA GLY A 21 -80.87 33.56 33.34
C GLY A 21 -81.46 33.88 31.95
N ARG A 22 -80.68 34.23 30.94
CA ARG A 22 -81.19 34.40 29.58
C ARG A 22 -81.49 33.07 28.90
N GLN A 23 -82.56 33.01 28.08
CA GLN A 23 -82.88 31.75 27.40
C GLN A 23 -81.90 31.48 26.24
N VAL A 24 -81.47 30.18 26.12
CA VAL A 24 -80.49 29.74 25.06
C VAL A 24 -81.00 30.11 23.68
N LYS A 25 -82.26 29.98 23.39
CA LYS A 25 -82.86 30.25 22.06
C LYS A 25 -82.73 31.72 21.67
N ASP A 26 -82.89 32.64 22.60
CA ASP A 26 -82.83 34.07 22.31
C ASP A 26 -81.40 34.51 22.03
N VAL A 27 -80.45 34.03 22.82
CA VAL A 27 -79.02 34.29 22.65
C VAL A 27 -78.50 33.70 21.35
N CYS A 28 -78.94 32.50 20.99
CA CYS A 28 -78.58 31.88 19.71
C CYS A 28 -79.11 32.67 18.50
N ARG A 29 -80.32 33.20 18.58
CA ARG A 29 -80.89 34.03 17.52
C ARG A 29 -80.19 35.35 17.37
N GLU A 30 -79.85 35.99 18.48
CA GLU A 30 -79.12 37.29 18.53
C GLU A 30 -77.75 37.19 17.86
N LEU A 31 -77.00 36.08 18.13
CA LEU A 31 -75.68 35.86 17.61
C LEU A 31 -75.63 35.10 16.28
N GLY A 32 -76.79 34.66 15.76
CA GLY A 32 -76.85 33.92 14.51
C GLY A 32 -76.15 32.57 14.53
N ILE A 33 -76.19 31.87 15.67
CA ILE A 33 -75.61 30.52 15.87
C ILE A 33 -76.68 29.48 16.10
N SER A 34 -76.35 28.22 15.80
CA SER A 34 -77.24 27.08 16.14
C SER A 34 -77.12 26.73 17.63
N GLU A 35 -78.21 26.16 18.19
CA GLU A 35 -78.17 25.62 19.57
C GLU A 35 -77.06 24.57 19.73
N ALA A 36 -76.80 23.73 18.70
CA ALA A 36 -75.71 22.76 18.70
C ALA A 36 -74.35 23.44 18.88
N THR A 37 -74.14 24.62 18.24
CA THR A 37 -72.88 25.40 18.40
C THR A 37 -72.73 25.92 19.83
N TYR A 38 -73.87 26.41 20.43
CA TYR A 38 -73.87 26.85 21.81
C TYR A 38 -73.50 25.71 22.80
N TYR A 39 -74.07 24.48 22.64
CA TYR A 39 -73.72 23.36 23.49
C TYR A 39 -72.29 22.88 23.28
N THR A 40 -71.77 22.96 22.07
CA THR A 40 -70.35 22.68 21.82
C THR A 40 -69.47 23.71 22.53
N TRP A 41 -69.82 24.99 22.53
CA TRP A 41 -69.14 26.05 23.31
C TRP A 41 -69.24 25.81 24.81
N LYS A 42 -70.41 25.42 25.31
CA LYS A 42 -70.63 25.11 26.72
C LYS A 42 -69.80 23.89 27.17
N SER A 43 -69.68 22.85 26.34
CA SER A 43 -68.83 21.71 26.62
C SER A 43 -67.34 22.07 26.68
N LYS A 44 -66.88 23.02 25.85
CA LYS A 44 -65.46 23.41 25.77
C LYS A 44 -65.07 24.52 26.73
N TYR A 45 -65.94 25.44 27.04
CA TYR A 45 -65.63 26.68 27.78
C TYR A 45 -66.55 26.92 29.00
N GLY A 46 -67.49 26.03 29.29
CA GLY A 46 -68.42 26.19 30.42
C GLY A 46 -67.68 26.16 31.74
N GLY A 47 -67.96 27.14 32.57
CA GLY A 47 -67.34 27.28 33.90
C GLY A 47 -65.93 27.94 33.88
N MET A 48 -65.44 28.40 32.71
CA MET A 48 -64.17 29.06 32.62
C MET A 48 -64.28 30.59 32.64
N GLU A 49 -63.32 31.25 33.29
CA GLU A 49 -63.18 32.70 33.17
C GLU A 49 -62.43 33.10 31.91
N SER A 50 -62.59 34.33 31.50
CA SER A 50 -61.89 34.83 30.30
C SER A 50 -60.35 34.81 30.44
N SER A 51 -59.85 34.87 31.66
CA SER A 51 -58.42 34.66 32.03
C SER A 51 -57.97 33.21 31.78
N ASP A 52 -58.85 32.24 32.14
CA ASP A 52 -58.52 30.80 32.00
C ASP A 52 -58.47 30.39 30.52
N VAL A 53 -59.39 30.95 29.71
CA VAL A 53 -59.42 30.70 28.27
C VAL A 53 -58.17 31.26 27.55
N ARG A 54 -57.71 32.43 27.96
CA ARG A 54 -56.44 32.98 27.47
C ARG A 54 -55.26 32.08 27.86
N ARG A 55 -55.19 31.66 29.13
CA ARG A 55 -54.13 30.77 29.63
C ARG A 55 -54.14 29.42 28.95
N LEU A 56 -55.32 28.88 28.65
CA LEU A 56 -55.46 27.61 27.93
C LEU A 56 -54.91 27.74 26.50
N LYS A 57 -55.20 28.84 25.84
CA LYS A 57 -54.68 29.12 24.50
C LYS A 57 -53.17 29.30 24.47
N ASP A 58 -52.64 30.06 25.42
CA ASP A 58 -51.20 30.24 25.55
C ASP A 58 -50.49 28.88 25.77
N LEU A 59 -51.07 28.02 26.58
CA LEU A 59 -50.57 26.65 26.82
C LEU A 59 -50.72 25.74 25.58
N GLU A 60 -51.81 25.84 24.82
CA GLU A 60 -51.97 25.13 23.57
C GLU A 60 -50.91 25.58 22.51
N ASP A 61 -50.72 26.90 22.39
CA ASP A 61 -49.72 27.49 21.47
C ASP A 61 -48.29 27.07 21.89
N GLU A 62 -47.98 27.12 23.20
CA GLU A 62 -46.71 26.64 23.75
C GLU A 62 -46.50 25.14 23.47
N ASN A 63 -47.54 24.31 23.73
CA ASN A 63 -47.49 22.89 23.45
C ASN A 63 -47.29 22.60 21.97
N HIS A 64 -47.93 23.32 21.06
CA HIS A 64 -47.72 23.24 19.63
C HIS A 64 -46.29 23.64 19.24
N LYS A 65 -45.72 24.67 19.83
CA LYS A 65 -44.37 25.10 19.63
C LYS A 65 -43.37 24.06 20.13
N LEU A 66 -43.58 23.58 21.33
CA LEU A 66 -42.73 22.51 21.91
C LEU A 66 -42.77 21.22 21.10
N LYS A 67 -43.94 20.80 20.62
CA LYS A 67 -44.10 19.60 19.77
C LYS A 67 -43.34 19.79 18.44
N ARG A 68 -43.39 20.99 17.83
CA ARG A 68 -42.67 21.30 16.60
C ARG A 68 -41.14 21.22 16.81
N MET A 69 -40.66 21.93 17.87
CA MET A 69 -39.24 21.92 18.23
C MET A 69 -38.76 20.50 18.57
N PHE A 70 -39.58 19.69 19.24
CA PHE A 70 -39.22 18.31 19.53
C PHE A 70 -39.14 17.44 18.26
N ALA A 71 -40.05 17.63 17.29
CA ALA A 71 -40.05 16.93 16.03
C ALA A 71 -38.79 17.29 15.17
N ASP A 72 -38.47 18.57 15.12
CA ASP A 72 -37.27 19.05 14.40
C ASP A 72 -35.98 18.51 15.01
N LEU A 73 -35.83 18.59 16.34
CA LEU A 73 -34.71 18.01 17.08
C LEU A 73 -34.62 16.49 16.94
N ALA A 74 -35.74 15.79 16.90
CA ALA A 74 -35.77 14.34 16.72
C ALA A 74 -35.30 13.95 15.30
N LEU A 75 -35.70 14.70 14.26
CA LEU A 75 -35.26 14.52 12.87
C LEU A 75 -33.76 14.80 12.70
N GLU A 76 -33.28 15.92 13.25
CA GLU A 76 -31.84 16.25 13.22
C GLU A 76 -31.01 15.20 13.93
N ASN A 77 -31.44 14.74 15.10
CA ASN A 77 -30.76 13.71 15.88
C ASN A 77 -30.73 12.37 15.13
N ALA A 78 -31.82 12.03 14.43
CA ALA A 78 -31.89 10.82 13.60
C ALA A 78 -30.94 10.93 12.39
N ALA A 79 -30.91 12.08 11.71
CA ALA A 79 -30.02 12.33 10.58
C ALA A 79 -28.54 12.29 11.00
N LEU A 80 -28.17 12.92 12.12
CA LEU A 80 -26.81 12.88 12.66
C LEU A 80 -26.38 11.46 13.02
N LYS A 81 -27.25 10.68 13.64
CA LYS A 81 -26.97 9.25 13.95
C LYS A 81 -26.79 8.41 12.68
N ASP A 82 -27.57 8.65 11.66
CA ASP A 82 -27.46 7.94 10.37
C ASP A 82 -26.14 8.27 9.68
N VAL A 83 -25.73 9.54 9.66
CA VAL A 83 -24.44 9.99 9.10
C VAL A 83 -23.26 9.36 9.87
N ILE A 84 -23.31 9.36 11.19
CA ILE A 84 -22.27 8.74 12.04
C ILE A 84 -22.22 7.22 11.81
N GLY A 85 -23.37 6.58 11.64
CA GLY A 85 -23.47 5.14 11.40
C GLY A 85 -23.02 4.70 10.01
N LYS A 86 -23.30 5.51 8.98
CA LYS A 86 -22.98 5.21 7.58
C LYS A 86 -21.54 5.52 7.20
N LYS A 87 -20.90 6.53 7.80
CA LYS A 87 -19.45 6.69 7.66
C LYS A 87 -18.79 5.53 8.41
N THR A 88 -18.06 4.69 7.67
CA THR A 88 -17.18 3.64 8.19
C THR A 88 -16.01 4.24 8.97
N VAL A 89 -16.32 4.89 10.08
CA VAL A 89 -15.32 5.42 11.00
C VAL A 89 -14.80 4.22 11.80
N GLY A 90 -13.51 3.92 11.61
CA GLY A 90 -12.88 2.81 12.34
C GLY A 90 -12.96 2.98 13.87
N PRO A 91 -12.74 1.89 14.63
CA PRO A 91 -12.85 1.93 16.10
C PRO A 91 -12.00 3.01 16.76
N ASP A 92 -10.84 3.35 16.20
CA ASP A 92 -9.93 4.38 16.74
C ASP A 92 -10.54 5.79 16.67
N ALA A 93 -11.10 6.15 15.51
CA ALA A 93 -11.78 7.42 15.36
C ALA A 93 -13.07 7.50 16.21
N LYS A 94 -13.78 6.38 16.38
CA LYS A 94 -14.91 6.30 17.30
C LYS A 94 -14.51 6.52 18.75
N ARG A 95 -13.31 6.07 19.18
CA ARG A 95 -12.77 6.35 20.53
C ARG A 95 -12.51 7.84 20.73
N LEU A 96 -11.95 8.51 19.72
CA LEU A 96 -11.74 9.96 19.78
C LEU A 96 -13.07 10.71 19.91
N LEU A 97 -14.10 10.33 19.14
CA LEU A 97 -15.44 10.92 19.28
C LEU A 97 -16.05 10.69 20.67
N ILE A 98 -15.84 9.53 21.28
CA ILE A 98 -16.28 9.25 22.64
C ILE A 98 -15.57 10.17 23.64
N ALA A 99 -14.26 10.42 23.48
CA ALA A 99 -13.51 11.34 24.32
C ALA A 99 -14.08 12.75 24.22
N VAL A 100 -14.27 13.29 23.01
CA VAL A 100 -14.89 14.59 22.76
C VAL A 100 -16.28 14.70 23.41
N LEU A 101 -17.15 13.70 23.23
CA LEU A 101 -18.48 13.70 23.83
C LEU A 101 -18.45 13.70 25.37
N ARG A 102 -17.43 13.10 25.98
CA ARG A 102 -17.27 13.10 27.44
C ARG A 102 -16.71 14.44 27.94
N ASP A 103 -15.63 14.91 27.31
CA ASP A 103 -14.82 16.01 27.82
C ASP A 103 -15.43 17.37 27.50
N GLU A 104 -16.04 17.54 26.29
CA GLU A 104 -16.63 18.79 25.84
C GLU A 104 -18.15 18.87 26.11
N HIS A 105 -18.85 17.75 26.01
CA HIS A 105 -20.32 17.71 26.12
C HIS A 105 -20.84 17.07 27.41
N GLY A 106 -19.96 16.66 28.34
CA GLY A 106 -20.35 16.11 29.65
C GLY A 106 -21.14 14.80 29.57
N PHE A 107 -21.05 14.04 28.49
CA PHE A 107 -21.76 12.76 28.36
C PHE A 107 -21.12 11.72 29.25
N SER A 108 -21.99 10.90 29.92
CA SER A 108 -21.46 9.68 30.53
C SER A 108 -20.92 8.73 29.48
N GLU A 109 -19.87 7.95 29.81
CA GLU A 109 -19.26 6.96 28.90
C GLU A 109 -20.31 6.03 28.24
N ARG A 110 -21.32 5.58 29.02
CA ARG A 110 -22.40 4.75 28.51
C ARG A 110 -23.21 5.45 27.43
N ARG A 111 -23.52 6.74 27.63
CA ARG A 111 -24.29 7.55 26.69
C ARG A 111 -23.47 7.87 25.43
N ALA A 112 -22.21 8.22 25.60
CA ALA A 112 -21.29 8.49 24.49
C ALA A 112 -21.07 7.23 23.61
N CYS A 113 -20.80 6.07 24.23
CA CYS A 113 -20.66 4.80 23.51
C CYS A 113 -21.91 4.41 22.72
N LYS A 114 -23.11 4.62 23.31
CA LYS A 114 -24.39 4.36 22.65
C LYS A 114 -24.61 5.30 21.46
N ALA A 115 -24.27 6.57 21.60
CA ALA A 115 -24.42 7.56 20.55
C ALA A 115 -23.53 7.27 19.32
N VAL A 116 -22.30 6.82 19.56
CA VAL A 116 -21.30 6.52 18.51
C VAL A 116 -21.43 5.08 17.97
N GLY A 117 -22.23 4.23 18.62
CA GLY A 117 -22.38 2.82 18.20
C GLY A 117 -21.11 2.01 18.42
N LEU A 118 -20.45 2.16 19.60
CA LEU A 118 -19.27 1.38 19.99
C LEU A 118 -19.49 0.75 21.36
N SER A 119 -19.15 -0.53 21.53
CA SER A 119 -19.25 -1.18 22.84
C SER A 119 -18.22 -0.59 23.82
N ARG A 120 -18.57 -0.54 25.13
CA ARG A 120 -17.66 -0.01 26.16
C ARG A 120 -16.34 -0.79 26.27
N SER A 121 -16.40 -2.12 26.06
CA SER A 121 -15.19 -2.95 26.04
C SER A 121 -14.24 -2.56 24.92
N VAL A 122 -14.78 -2.28 23.74
CA VAL A 122 -13.98 -1.81 22.58
C VAL A 122 -13.54 -0.37 22.77
N ALA A 123 -14.35 0.48 23.42
CA ALA A 123 -13.97 1.86 23.73
C ALA A 123 -12.77 1.92 24.69
N ARG A 124 -12.76 1.05 25.71
CA ARG A 124 -11.68 0.94 26.71
C ARG A 124 -10.46 0.14 26.23
N TYR A 125 -10.57 -0.53 25.06
CA TYR A 125 -9.48 -1.33 24.57
C TYR A 125 -8.26 -0.46 24.28
N GLN A 126 -7.16 -0.70 24.96
CA GLN A 126 -5.86 -0.14 24.69
C GLN A 126 -5.05 -1.16 23.88
N ARG A 127 -4.54 -0.70 22.74
CA ARG A 127 -3.65 -1.54 21.92
C ARG A 127 -2.41 -1.87 22.74
N ARG A 128 -2.13 -3.16 22.91
CA ARG A 128 -0.87 -3.58 23.53
C ARG A 128 0.31 -3.05 22.69
N PRO A 129 1.38 -2.56 23.34
CA PRO A 129 2.58 -2.16 22.60
C PRO A 129 3.04 -3.32 21.72
N SER A 130 3.42 -3.01 20.49
CA SER A 130 3.90 -4.04 19.56
C SER A 130 5.28 -4.49 20.01
N LYS A 131 5.51 -5.79 20.06
CA LYS A 131 6.86 -6.37 20.29
C LYS A 131 7.61 -6.46 18.96
N ASP A 132 7.54 -5.42 18.12
CA ASP A 132 8.03 -5.46 16.74
C ASP A 132 9.40 -4.76 16.56
N GLU A 133 10.02 -4.29 17.63
CA GLU A 133 11.29 -3.56 17.61
C GLU A 133 12.38 -4.34 16.88
N ASP A 134 12.53 -5.64 17.18
CA ASP A 134 13.49 -6.51 16.50
C ASP A 134 13.19 -6.64 14.99
N VAL A 135 11.91 -6.76 14.63
CA VAL A 135 11.48 -6.88 13.24
C VAL A 135 11.75 -5.57 12.48
N ILE A 136 11.50 -4.44 13.13
CA ILE A 136 11.75 -3.10 12.59
C ILE A 136 13.24 -2.93 12.32
N ALA A 137 14.09 -3.20 13.32
CA ALA A 137 15.55 -3.05 13.22
C ALA A 137 16.11 -3.87 12.05
N VAL A 138 15.75 -5.15 11.97
CA VAL A 138 16.23 -6.04 10.90
C VAL A 138 15.71 -5.62 9.52
N LEU A 139 14.44 -5.18 9.42
CA LEU A 139 13.91 -4.72 8.13
C LEU A 139 14.54 -3.42 7.66
N LEU A 140 14.83 -2.48 8.56
CA LEU A 140 15.52 -1.23 8.22
C LEU A 140 16.93 -1.53 7.73
N GLU A 141 17.72 -2.29 8.47
CA GLU A 141 19.07 -2.71 8.08
C GLU A 141 19.07 -3.37 6.68
N LEU A 142 18.18 -4.36 6.47
CA LEU A 142 18.09 -5.04 5.18
C LEU A 142 17.62 -4.12 4.05
N SER A 143 16.75 -3.16 4.33
CA SER A 143 16.27 -2.21 3.31
C SER A 143 17.32 -1.16 2.94
N GLU A 144 18.20 -0.79 3.86
CA GLU A 144 19.35 0.07 3.60
C GLU A 144 20.41 -0.66 2.76
N ARG A 145 20.72 -1.91 3.12
CA ARG A 145 21.69 -2.70 2.38
C ARG A 145 21.20 -3.12 0.98
N PHE A 146 19.91 -3.43 0.85
CA PHE A 146 19.30 -3.91 -0.40
C PHE A 146 18.10 -3.05 -0.84
N PRO A 147 18.30 -1.79 -1.15
CA PRO A 147 17.20 -0.84 -1.42
C PRO A 147 16.42 -1.18 -2.70
N ASP A 148 17.01 -1.92 -3.64
CA ASP A 148 16.35 -2.38 -4.87
C ASP A 148 15.46 -3.61 -4.67
N ARG A 149 15.52 -4.27 -3.50
CA ARG A 149 14.76 -5.49 -3.21
C ARG A 149 13.38 -5.22 -2.65
N GLY A 150 12.39 -5.98 -3.09
CA GLY A 150 11.03 -5.93 -2.55
C GLY A 150 10.83 -6.90 -1.39
N PHE A 151 9.66 -6.82 -0.75
CA PHE A 151 9.31 -7.62 0.43
C PHE A 151 9.66 -9.12 0.30
N GLY A 152 9.35 -9.75 -0.83
CA GLY A 152 9.61 -11.19 -1.00
C GLY A 152 11.07 -11.57 -0.79
N LYS A 153 12.01 -10.77 -1.35
CA LYS A 153 13.45 -11.00 -1.17
C LYS A 153 13.91 -10.65 0.24
N LEU A 154 13.46 -9.53 0.80
CA LEU A 154 13.80 -9.15 2.18
C LEU A 154 13.31 -10.20 3.18
N PHE A 155 12.10 -10.75 2.98
CA PHE A 155 11.58 -11.81 3.86
C PHE A 155 12.41 -13.10 3.77
N LYS A 156 12.88 -13.48 2.56
CA LYS A 156 13.80 -14.63 2.40
C LYS A 156 15.12 -14.38 3.14
N LEU A 157 15.69 -13.18 3.07
CA LEU A 157 16.89 -12.80 3.83
C LEU A 157 16.66 -12.84 5.35
N VAL A 158 15.50 -12.36 5.83
CA VAL A 158 15.10 -12.51 7.25
C VAL A 158 15.11 -13.98 7.68
N ARG A 159 14.57 -14.88 6.84
CA ARG A 159 14.56 -16.33 7.10
C ARG A 159 15.95 -16.93 7.11
N ARG A 160 16.83 -16.53 6.21
CA ARG A 160 18.23 -16.99 6.13
C ARG A 160 19.05 -16.57 7.35
N ARG A 161 18.73 -15.40 7.96
CA ARG A 161 19.32 -14.98 9.23
C ARG A 161 18.81 -15.75 10.46
N GLY A 162 17.95 -16.76 10.27
CA GLY A 162 17.45 -17.63 11.33
C GLY A 162 16.18 -17.12 12.03
N PHE A 163 15.63 -15.97 11.63
CA PHE A 163 14.41 -15.46 12.26
C PHE A 163 13.16 -16.20 11.78
N ALA A 164 12.50 -16.92 12.69
CA ALA A 164 11.29 -17.70 12.43
C ALA A 164 9.99 -16.87 12.50
N TRP A 165 10.04 -15.56 12.25
CA TRP A 165 8.87 -14.68 12.36
C TRP A 165 7.78 -15.00 11.34
N ASN A 166 6.52 -14.85 11.76
CA ASN A 166 5.38 -15.06 10.88
C ASN A 166 5.37 -14.05 9.73
N HIS A 167 5.18 -14.54 8.50
CA HIS A 167 5.10 -13.71 7.29
C HIS A 167 4.12 -12.54 7.41
N LYS A 168 2.92 -12.76 7.99
CA LYS A 168 1.91 -11.71 8.18
C LYS A 168 2.40 -10.62 9.13
N ARG A 169 3.17 -10.98 10.18
CA ARG A 169 3.77 -10.03 11.11
C ARG A 169 4.80 -9.16 10.41
N VAL A 170 5.74 -9.77 9.71
CA VAL A 170 6.81 -9.06 8.97
C VAL A 170 6.20 -8.18 7.87
N TRP A 171 5.21 -8.69 7.12
CA TRP A 171 4.50 -7.92 6.10
C TRP A 171 3.81 -6.67 6.66
N ARG A 172 3.13 -6.79 7.81
CA ARG A 172 2.49 -5.67 8.47
C ARG A 172 3.50 -4.58 8.83
N VAL A 173 4.62 -4.95 9.47
CA VAL A 173 5.70 -4.02 9.84
C VAL A 173 6.31 -3.36 8.61
N TYR A 174 6.56 -4.13 7.54
CA TYR A 174 7.06 -3.62 6.27
C TYR A 174 6.14 -2.54 5.66
N CYS A 175 4.82 -2.75 5.75
CA CYS A 175 3.84 -1.76 5.30
C CYS A 175 3.77 -0.53 6.21
N GLU A 176 3.86 -0.71 7.54
CA GLU A 176 3.89 0.37 8.53
C GLU A 176 5.11 1.28 8.33
N LEU A 177 6.27 0.70 8.00
CA LEU A 177 7.50 1.41 7.64
C LEU A 177 7.47 2.07 6.25
N LYS A 178 6.38 1.90 5.49
CA LYS A 178 6.22 2.44 4.12
C LYS A 178 7.31 2.02 3.13
N LEU A 179 7.90 0.85 3.33
CA LEU A 179 8.92 0.28 2.44
C LEU A 179 8.36 -0.24 1.11
N ASN A 180 7.04 -0.17 0.92
CA ASN A 180 6.36 -0.63 -0.28
C ASN A 180 6.82 0.14 -1.52
N LYS A 181 7.35 -0.57 -2.50
CA LYS A 181 7.70 0.01 -3.80
C LYS A 181 6.43 0.33 -4.61
N ARG A 182 6.43 1.45 -5.31
CA ARG A 182 5.36 1.78 -6.25
C ARG A 182 5.26 0.69 -7.32
N ARG A 183 4.07 0.10 -7.49
CA ARG A 183 3.82 -0.83 -8.60
C ARG A 183 3.86 -0.05 -9.92
N ARG A 184 4.80 -0.38 -10.81
CA ARG A 184 4.72 0.06 -12.20
C ARG A 184 3.51 -0.63 -12.83
N GLY A 185 2.64 0.12 -13.51
CA GLY A 185 1.50 -0.45 -14.23
C GLY A 185 1.98 -1.52 -15.21
N LYS A 186 1.37 -2.70 -15.17
CA LYS A 186 1.66 -3.75 -16.14
C LYS A 186 1.11 -3.29 -17.50
N ARG A 187 1.98 -3.03 -18.48
CA ARG A 187 1.55 -3.01 -19.88
C ARG A 187 1.11 -4.42 -20.24
N ARG A 188 -0.11 -4.58 -20.77
CA ARG A 188 -0.55 -5.84 -21.35
C ARG A 188 0.30 -6.07 -22.61
N LEU A 189 1.24 -6.98 -22.51
CA LEU A 189 1.95 -7.50 -23.68
C LEU A 189 1.10 -8.64 -24.27
N PRO A 190 1.12 -8.83 -25.60
CA PRO A 190 0.47 -9.98 -26.22
C PRO A 190 1.03 -11.27 -25.63
N ASN A 191 0.19 -12.31 -25.51
CA ASN A 191 0.59 -13.62 -25.05
C ASN A 191 1.71 -14.15 -25.95
N ARG A 192 2.89 -14.27 -25.40
CA ARG A 192 4.02 -14.93 -26.04
C ARG A 192 4.16 -16.31 -25.41
N THR A 193 4.31 -17.33 -26.23
CA THR A 193 4.77 -18.66 -25.80
C THR A 193 6.30 -18.57 -25.65
N PRO A 194 6.85 -18.42 -24.43
CA PRO A 194 8.29 -18.38 -24.28
C PRO A 194 8.86 -19.78 -24.47
N ALA A 195 9.78 -19.95 -25.41
CA ALA A 195 10.64 -21.12 -25.39
C ALA A 195 11.61 -20.99 -24.22
N PRO A 196 11.67 -21.94 -23.28
CA PRO A 196 12.65 -21.90 -22.20
C PRO A 196 14.07 -21.88 -22.79
N LEU A 197 14.93 -21.02 -22.24
CA LEU A 197 16.37 -21.11 -22.52
C LEU A 197 16.88 -22.45 -22.02
N ALA A 198 17.68 -23.13 -22.85
CA ALA A 198 18.40 -24.33 -22.41
C ALA A 198 19.33 -23.93 -21.25
N VAL A 199 19.15 -24.59 -20.12
CA VAL A 199 20.04 -24.44 -18.95
C VAL A 199 21.10 -25.53 -19.07
N SER A 200 22.36 -25.15 -18.90
CA SER A 200 23.47 -26.11 -18.84
C SER A 200 23.32 -27.00 -17.61
N ASP A 201 23.78 -28.27 -17.71
CA ASP A 201 23.63 -29.26 -16.64
C ASP A 201 24.72 -29.14 -15.55
N THR A 202 25.81 -28.43 -15.83
CA THR A 202 26.93 -28.22 -14.90
C THR A 202 27.60 -26.87 -15.16
N VAL A 203 28.50 -26.48 -14.26
CA VAL A 203 29.31 -25.24 -14.37
C VAL A 203 30.22 -25.27 -15.60
N ASN A 204 30.62 -24.09 -16.08
CA ASN A 204 31.58 -23.94 -17.18
C ASN A 204 31.18 -24.56 -18.53
N ILE A 205 29.93 -24.96 -18.73
CA ILE A 205 29.47 -25.30 -20.06
C ILE A 205 29.19 -24.05 -20.88
N SER A 206 28.41 -23.12 -20.37
CA SER A 206 28.06 -21.92 -21.09
C SER A 206 28.20 -20.69 -20.21
N TRP A 207 29.03 -19.75 -20.64
CA TRP A 207 29.04 -18.40 -20.09
C TRP A 207 28.31 -17.45 -21.03
N SER A 208 27.53 -16.54 -20.47
CA SER A 208 26.92 -15.43 -21.20
C SER A 208 27.65 -14.14 -20.86
N ALA A 209 28.00 -13.37 -21.88
CA ALA A 209 28.65 -12.06 -21.68
C ALA A 209 27.94 -10.96 -22.46
N ASP A 210 27.99 -9.74 -21.92
CA ASP A 210 27.35 -8.56 -22.52
C ASP A 210 27.98 -7.28 -22.00
N PHE A 211 27.82 -6.19 -22.77
CA PHE A 211 28.24 -4.86 -22.40
C PHE A 211 27.08 -4.00 -21.90
N MET A 212 27.37 -3.18 -20.89
CA MET A 212 26.50 -2.07 -20.52
C MET A 212 27.27 -0.76 -20.61
N SER A 213 26.55 0.34 -20.70
CA SER A 213 27.11 1.69 -20.69
C SER A 213 26.38 2.56 -19.69
N ASP A 214 27.14 3.45 -19.05
CA ASP A 214 26.64 4.50 -18.18
C ASP A 214 27.55 5.74 -18.23
N ALA A 215 27.29 6.77 -17.43
CA ALA A 215 28.06 8.00 -17.40
C ALA A 215 28.40 8.40 -15.95
N LEU A 216 29.60 8.96 -15.77
CA LEU A 216 30.01 9.63 -14.55
C LEU A 216 29.29 10.98 -14.41
N TRP A 217 29.36 11.59 -13.24
CA TRP A 217 28.79 12.91 -12.94
C TRP A 217 29.22 14.01 -13.93
N ASP A 218 30.46 13.94 -14.41
CA ASP A 218 31.04 14.89 -15.38
C ASP A 218 30.63 14.62 -16.82
N GLY A 219 29.79 13.63 -17.08
CA GLY A 219 29.29 13.23 -18.39
C GLY A 219 30.22 12.28 -19.16
N ARG A 220 31.40 11.93 -18.63
CA ARG A 220 32.26 10.90 -19.23
C ARG A 220 31.59 9.55 -19.23
N ARG A 221 31.44 8.94 -20.38
CA ARG A 221 30.87 7.59 -20.51
C ARG A 221 31.87 6.54 -20.09
N PHE A 222 31.37 5.52 -19.41
CA PHE A 222 32.09 4.30 -19.11
C PHE A 222 31.29 3.08 -19.56
N ARG A 223 31.98 1.97 -19.67
CA ARG A 223 31.37 0.68 -20.04
C ARG A 223 31.67 -0.34 -18.99
N THR A 224 30.76 -1.32 -18.89
CA THR A 224 30.97 -2.53 -18.09
C THR A 224 30.91 -3.73 -19.02
N PHE A 225 31.80 -4.69 -18.80
CA PHE A 225 31.78 -6.00 -19.44
C PHE A 225 31.42 -7.01 -18.38
N ASN A 226 30.27 -7.65 -18.54
CA ASN A 226 29.66 -8.54 -17.56
C ASN A 226 29.73 -9.97 -18.06
N VAL A 227 30.10 -10.92 -17.19
CA VAL A 227 30.17 -12.35 -17.49
C VAL A 227 29.45 -13.13 -16.43
N VAL A 228 28.55 -14.04 -16.83
CA VAL A 228 27.74 -14.87 -15.95
C VAL A 228 27.79 -16.33 -16.41
N ASP A 229 27.87 -17.27 -15.49
CA ASP A 229 27.67 -18.69 -15.77
C ASP A 229 26.18 -19.01 -15.91
N ASP A 230 25.79 -19.59 -17.05
CA ASP A 230 24.38 -19.89 -17.35
C ASP A 230 23.80 -21.02 -16.48
N PHE A 231 24.63 -21.86 -15.88
CA PHE A 231 24.19 -22.95 -15.00
C PHE A 231 23.61 -22.39 -13.69
N ASN A 232 24.44 -21.73 -12.90
CA ASN A 232 24.10 -21.30 -11.55
C ASN A 232 23.84 -19.78 -11.42
N ARG A 233 23.83 -19.03 -12.53
CA ARG A 233 23.66 -17.58 -12.56
C ARG A 233 24.74 -16.79 -11.80
N GLU A 234 25.86 -17.42 -11.49
CA GLU A 234 26.99 -16.80 -10.80
C GLU A 234 27.61 -15.72 -11.67
N ALA A 235 27.72 -14.53 -11.15
CA ALA A 235 28.41 -13.44 -11.83
C ALA A 235 29.92 -13.64 -11.68
N LEU A 236 30.61 -13.88 -12.79
CA LEU A 236 32.02 -14.25 -12.81
C LEU A 236 32.92 -13.02 -12.83
N ALA A 237 32.51 -11.96 -13.51
CA ALA A 237 33.20 -10.68 -13.54
C ALA A 237 32.27 -9.56 -14.00
N ILE A 238 32.55 -8.35 -13.49
CA ILE A 238 32.08 -7.07 -14.02
C ILE A 238 33.34 -6.19 -14.19
N GLU A 239 33.87 -6.11 -15.40
CA GLU A 239 35.00 -5.22 -15.69
C GLU A 239 34.51 -3.84 -16.08
N ILE A 240 35.11 -2.80 -15.48
CA ILE A 240 34.65 -1.41 -15.61
C ILE A 240 35.81 -0.54 -16.12
N ASP A 241 35.60 0.08 -17.30
CA ASP A 241 36.56 1.04 -17.82
C ASP A 241 35.88 2.05 -18.78
N LEU A 242 36.61 3.11 -19.17
CA LEU A 242 36.16 4.06 -20.18
C LEU A 242 36.09 3.40 -21.55
N ASN A 243 37.02 2.48 -21.84
CA ASN A 243 37.08 1.73 -23.07
C ASN A 243 37.43 0.25 -22.79
N LEU A 244 36.72 -0.67 -23.44
CA LEU A 244 36.89 -2.10 -23.28
C LEU A 244 37.15 -2.78 -24.65
N PRO A 245 38.34 -2.64 -25.20
CA PRO A 245 38.71 -3.31 -26.45
C PRO A 245 38.83 -4.82 -26.29
N ALA A 246 38.79 -5.58 -27.39
CA ALA A 246 38.85 -7.05 -27.39
C ALA A 246 40.01 -7.62 -26.56
N ALA A 247 41.18 -7.00 -26.60
CA ALA A 247 42.32 -7.41 -25.79
C ALA A 247 42.08 -7.30 -24.27
N ARG A 248 41.21 -6.36 -23.82
CA ARG A 248 40.81 -6.25 -22.42
C ARG A 248 39.80 -7.33 -22.09
N VAL A 249 38.84 -7.60 -22.99
CA VAL A 249 37.87 -8.70 -22.84
C VAL A 249 38.59 -10.05 -22.65
N ILE A 250 39.58 -10.35 -23.51
CA ILE A 250 40.41 -11.57 -23.42
C ILE A 250 41.11 -11.67 -22.07
N ARG A 251 41.74 -10.60 -21.58
CA ARG A 251 42.38 -10.61 -20.26
C ARG A 251 41.42 -10.90 -19.12
N VAL A 252 40.18 -10.40 -19.23
CA VAL A 252 39.15 -10.69 -18.22
C VAL A 252 38.75 -12.15 -18.27
N LEU A 253 38.54 -12.71 -19.45
CA LEU A 253 38.18 -14.12 -19.63
C LEU A 253 39.31 -15.05 -19.13
N ASP A 254 40.57 -14.73 -19.43
CA ASP A 254 41.73 -15.47 -18.91
C ASP A 254 41.84 -15.37 -17.39
N ARG A 255 41.55 -14.21 -16.80
CA ARG A 255 41.54 -14.02 -15.35
C ARG A 255 40.47 -14.89 -14.70
N ILE A 256 39.28 -14.98 -15.28
CA ILE A 256 38.22 -15.88 -14.78
C ILE A 256 38.68 -17.34 -14.92
N ALA A 257 39.21 -17.70 -16.09
CA ALA A 257 39.64 -19.07 -16.35
C ALA A 257 40.81 -19.55 -15.44
N ALA A 258 41.64 -18.65 -14.94
CA ALA A 258 42.75 -18.98 -14.04
C ALA A 258 42.29 -19.66 -12.74
N TRP A 259 41.13 -19.34 -12.24
CA TRP A 259 40.58 -19.96 -11.01
C TRP A 259 39.43 -20.93 -11.26
N ARG A 260 38.77 -20.85 -12.42
CA ARG A 260 37.54 -21.63 -12.69
C ARG A 260 37.68 -22.60 -13.86
N GLY A 261 38.65 -22.40 -14.75
CA GLY A 261 38.77 -23.10 -16.04
C GLY A 261 37.99 -22.38 -17.15
N TYR A 262 38.29 -22.75 -18.39
CA TYR A 262 37.61 -22.18 -19.56
C TYR A 262 36.22 -22.80 -19.76
N PRO A 263 35.23 -22.02 -20.28
CA PRO A 263 33.93 -22.60 -20.62
C PRO A 263 33.99 -23.39 -21.92
N SER A 264 33.06 -24.31 -22.11
CA SER A 264 32.91 -25.00 -23.40
C SER A 264 32.39 -24.05 -24.48
N GLN A 265 31.52 -23.09 -24.09
CA GLN A 265 31.00 -22.09 -25.00
C GLN A 265 30.85 -20.71 -24.32
N LEU A 266 30.99 -19.66 -25.11
CA LEU A 266 30.75 -18.28 -24.69
C LEU A 266 29.66 -17.68 -25.57
N ARG A 267 28.53 -17.30 -24.95
CA ARG A 267 27.39 -16.69 -25.62
C ARG A 267 27.53 -15.16 -25.59
N LEU A 268 27.44 -14.57 -26.79
CA LEU A 268 27.72 -13.15 -27.02
C LEU A 268 26.61 -12.52 -27.87
N ASP A 269 26.47 -11.20 -27.77
CA ASP A 269 25.74 -10.43 -28.79
C ASP A 269 26.64 -10.18 -30.01
N ASN A 270 26.06 -9.53 -31.05
CA ASN A 270 26.78 -9.19 -32.27
C ASN A 270 27.52 -7.83 -32.15
N GLY A 271 28.00 -7.48 -30.97
CA GLY A 271 28.76 -6.26 -30.75
C GLY A 271 30.11 -6.25 -31.51
N PRO A 272 30.57 -5.09 -31.98
CA PRO A 272 31.81 -5.01 -32.75
C PRO A 272 33.06 -5.49 -31.99
N GLU A 273 33.04 -5.41 -30.67
CA GLU A 273 34.12 -5.88 -29.79
C GLU A 273 34.22 -7.41 -29.75
N PHE A 274 33.11 -8.10 -29.99
CA PHE A 274 33.03 -9.57 -29.99
C PHE A 274 33.30 -10.17 -31.38
N ILE A 275 33.15 -9.37 -32.45
CA ILE A 275 33.43 -9.81 -33.83
C ILE A 275 34.91 -9.65 -34.17
N ALA A 276 35.72 -9.19 -33.21
CA ALA A 276 37.17 -8.98 -33.43
C ALA A 276 37.91 -10.30 -33.66
N THR A 277 38.78 -10.33 -34.69
CA THR A 277 39.62 -11.48 -35.04
C THR A 277 40.40 -12.02 -33.84
N ALA A 278 40.94 -11.12 -33.00
CA ALA A 278 41.69 -11.51 -31.82
C ALA A 278 40.86 -12.36 -30.80
N LEU A 279 39.55 -12.12 -30.67
CA LEU A 279 38.69 -12.94 -29.78
C LEU A 279 38.42 -14.29 -30.42
N ALA A 280 38.24 -14.36 -31.73
CA ALA A 280 38.06 -15.62 -32.45
C ALA A 280 39.31 -16.51 -32.36
N GLU A 281 40.50 -15.95 -32.59
CA GLU A 281 41.78 -16.65 -32.44
C GLU A 281 42.01 -17.16 -31.00
N TRP A 282 41.70 -16.31 -30.02
CA TRP A 282 41.76 -16.71 -28.61
C TRP A 282 40.80 -17.88 -28.30
N ALA A 283 39.56 -17.80 -28.78
CA ALA A 283 38.58 -18.83 -28.55
C ALA A 283 38.99 -20.17 -29.16
N GLU A 284 39.52 -20.17 -30.39
CA GLU A 284 40.06 -21.36 -31.05
C GLU A 284 41.23 -21.93 -30.26
N ALA A 285 42.19 -21.08 -29.86
CA ALA A 285 43.37 -21.50 -29.09
C ALA A 285 43.01 -22.12 -27.73
N LYS A 286 41.88 -21.70 -27.11
CA LYS A 286 41.40 -22.20 -25.81
C LYS A 286 40.31 -23.29 -25.89
N GLY A 287 39.90 -23.65 -27.11
CA GLY A 287 38.82 -24.62 -27.32
C GLY A 287 37.44 -24.11 -26.90
N VAL A 288 37.24 -22.82 -26.88
CA VAL A 288 35.96 -22.18 -26.49
C VAL A 288 35.12 -21.92 -27.74
N LYS A 289 33.90 -22.42 -27.79
CA LYS A 289 32.96 -22.15 -28.89
C LYS A 289 32.32 -20.77 -28.70
N LEU A 290 32.45 -19.84 -29.65
CA LEU A 290 31.70 -18.60 -29.66
C LEU A 290 30.30 -18.82 -30.22
N GLU A 291 29.26 -18.51 -29.42
CA GLU A 291 27.86 -18.62 -29.79
C GLU A 291 27.24 -17.22 -29.88
N PHE A 292 27.06 -16.72 -31.10
CA PHE A 292 26.45 -15.43 -31.35
C PHE A 292 24.91 -15.56 -31.39
N ILE A 293 24.20 -14.67 -30.68
CA ILE A 293 22.76 -14.63 -30.73
C ILE A 293 22.25 -14.25 -32.11
N GLN A 294 21.11 -14.82 -32.52
CA GLN A 294 20.51 -14.48 -33.82
C GLN A 294 19.99 -13.05 -33.77
N PRO A 295 20.20 -12.25 -34.83
CA PRO A 295 19.62 -10.92 -34.93
C PRO A 295 18.11 -10.91 -34.67
N GLY A 296 17.64 -9.99 -33.80
CA GLY A 296 16.23 -9.89 -33.44
C GLY A 296 15.71 -10.91 -32.43
N ARG A 297 16.57 -11.75 -31.85
CA ARG A 297 16.21 -12.72 -30.80
C ARG A 297 16.96 -12.45 -29.48
N PRO A 298 16.75 -11.32 -28.81
CA PRO A 298 17.44 -10.98 -27.56
C PRO A 298 17.18 -12.03 -26.45
N MET A 299 16.05 -12.74 -26.49
CA MET A 299 15.73 -13.78 -25.53
C MET A 299 16.77 -14.91 -25.44
N GLN A 300 17.59 -15.09 -26.49
CA GLN A 300 18.68 -16.08 -26.48
C GLN A 300 19.79 -15.72 -25.47
N ASN A 301 19.91 -14.44 -25.09
CA ASN A 301 20.83 -13.96 -24.05
C ASN A 301 20.10 -13.56 -22.74
N GLY A 302 18.94 -14.15 -22.47
CA GLY A 302 18.05 -13.74 -21.39
C GLY A 302 18.64 -13.87 -19.97
N PHE A 303 19.69 -14.66 -19.77
CA PHE A 303 20.35 -14.79 -18.47
C PHE A 303 21.17 -13.56 -18.14
N ILE A 304 22.03 -13.11 -19.07
CA ILE A 304 22.83 -11.91 -18.89
C ILE A 304 21.95 -10.65 -18.92
N GLU A 305 20.90 -10.60 -19.75
CA GLU A 305 19.96 -9.46 -19.75
C GLU A 305 19.29 -9.28 -18.37
N ARG A 306 18.87 -10.39 -17.74
CA ARG A 306 18.29 -10.34 -16.38
C ARG A 306 19.33 -9.92 -15.35
N PHE A 307 20.54 -10.40 -15.47
CA PHE A 307 21.67 -10.00 -14.64
C PHE A 307 21.93 -8.50 -14.77
N ASN A 308 22.10 -8.01 -16.00
CA ASN A 308 22.31 -6.62 -16.31
C ASN A 308 21.21 -5.71 -15.76
N GLY A 309 19.95 -6.15 -15.88
CA GLY A 309 18.82 -5.44 -15.28
C GLY A 309 18.85 -5.41 -13.75
N SER A 310 19.44 -6.42 -13.10
CA SER A 310 19.62 -6.43 -11.64
C SER A 310 20.79 -5.54 -11.21
N TYR A 311 21.91 -5.61 -11.92
CA TYR A 311 23.09 -4.78 -11.70
C TYR A 311 22.76 -3.29 -11.90
N ARG A 312 22.05 -2.94 -12.99
CA ARG A 312 21.62 -1.57 -13.23
C ARG A 312 20.81 -1.02 -12.06
N ARG A 313 19.78 -1.74 -11.62
CA ARG A 313 18.93 -1.30 -10.51
C ARG A 313 19.64 -1.29 -9.15
N GLY A 314 20.59 -2.20 -8.94
CA GLY A 314 21.27 -2.36 -7.65
C GLY A 314 22.48 -1.45 -7.49
N VAL A 315 23.08 -0.99 -8.60
CA VAL A 315 24.29 -0.16 -8.58
C VAL A 315 24.14 1.08 -9.44
N LEU A 316 23.97 0.93 -10.76
CA LEU A 316 24.08 2.06 -11.68
C LEU A 316 22.97 3.10 -11.51
N ASP A 317 21.72 2.68 -11.25
CA ASP A 317 20.59 3.60 -11.03
C ASP A 317 20.50 4.08 -9.56
N MET A 318 21.32 3.54 -8.65
CA MET A 318 21.27 3.87 -7.22
C MET A 318 22.20 5.01 -6.81
N TYR A 319 23.30 5.17 -7.54
CA TYR A 319 24.36 6.12 -7.18
C TYR A 319 24.70 7.05 -8.34
N ILE A 320 25.24 8.21 -7.99
CA ILE A 320 25.85 9.15 -8.94
C ILE A 320 27.36 9.10 -8.72
N PHE A 321 28.09 8.59 -9.69
CA PHE A 321 29.51 8.32 -9.57
C PHE A 321 30.36 9.48 -10.04
N ARG A 322 31.38 9.86 -9.26
CA ARG A 322 32.33 10.92 -9.61
C ARG A 322 33.53 10.38 -10.41
N ASN A 323 33.92 9.15 -10.14
CA ASN A 323 35.05 8.50 -10.77
C ASN A 323 34.82 6.98 -10.90
N LEU A 324 35.66 6.31 -11.70
CA LEU A 324 35.57 4.87 -11.92
C LEU A 324 35.85 4.03 -10.68
N ASN A 325 36.62 4.54 -9.72
CA ASN A 325 36.93 3.77 -8.51
C ASN A 325 35.67 3.61 -7.65
N GLU A 326 34.88 4.68 -7.51
CA GLU A 326 33.58 4.57 -6.81
C GLU A 326 32.68 3.52 -7.50
N VAL A 327 32.64 3.49 -8.84
CA VAL A 327 31.85 2.47 -9.56
C VAL A 327 32.37 1.07 -9.23
N ARG A 328 33.69 0.87 -9.21
CA ARG A 328 34.30 -0.43 -8.92
C ARG A 328 34.02 -0.89 -7.50
N GLU A 329 34.21 -0.03 -6.50
CA GLU A 329 33.97 -0.34 -5.08
C GLU A 329 32.51 -0.80 -4.84
N HIS A 330 31.53 -0.03 -5.33
CA HIS A 330 30.12 -0.39 -5.20
C HIS A 330 29.76 -1.66 -5.99
N THR A 331 30.40 -1.87 -7.13
CA THR A 331 30.20 -3.05 -7.96
C THR A 331 30.76 -4.30 -7.30
N GLU A 332 31.94 -4.24 -6.72
CA GLU A 332 32.60 -5.34 -6.03
C GLU A 332 31.76 -5.81 -4.82
N GLN A 333 31.32 -4.89 -3.99
CA GLN A 333 30.42 -5.20 -2.88
C GLN A 333 29.11 -5.81 -3.35
N TRP A 334 28.48 -5.24 -4.37
CA TRP A 334 27.24 -5.76 -4.93
C TRP A 334 27.41 -7.15 -5.55
N LEU A 335 28.56 -7.40 -6.19
CA LEU A 335 28.88 -8.67 -6.82
C LEU A 335 29.00 -9.78 -5.77
N GLN A 336 29.66 -9.51 -4.64
CA GLN A 336 29.73 -10.41 -3.51
C GLN A 336 28.33 -10.69 -2.95
N ASP A 337 27.55 -9.65 -2.66
CA ASP A 337 26.18 -9.79 -2.17
C ASP A 337 25.30 -10.61 -3.14
N TYR A 338 25.46 -10.37 -4.46
CA TYR A 338 24.71 -11.07 -5.49
C TYR A 338 25.01 -12.59 -5.50
N ASN A 339 26.26 -12.95 -5.40
CA ASN A 339 26.69 -14.33 -5.49
C ASN A 339 26.50 -15.13 -4.18
N GLU A 340 26.70 -14.49 -3.02
CA GLU A 340 26.80 -15.19 -1.74
C GLU A 340 25.59 -14.98 -0.82
N GLU A 341 24.90 -13.83 -0.90
CA GLU A 341 23.82 -13.51 0.04
C GLU A 341 22.43 -13.53 -0.56
N ILE A 342 22.26 -13.05 -1.80
CA ILE A 342 20.94 -12.85 -2.38
C ILE A 342 20.37 -14.17 -2.91
N PRO A 343 19.24 -14.67 -2.37
CA PRO A 343 18.59 -15.88 -2.85
C PRO A 343 17.94 -15.66 -4.22
N HIS A 344 18.08 -16.64 -5.12
CA HIS A 344 17.54 -16.63 -6.47
C HIS A 344 16.32 -17.55 -6.61
N ASP A 345 15.18 -17.00 -7.06
CA ASP A 345 13.95 -17.78 -7.24
C ASP A 345 14.13 -18.92 -8.25
N SER A 346 14.96 -18.70 -9.29
CA SER A 346 15.27 -19.71 -10.31
C SER A 346 16.21 -20.82 -9.83
N LEU A 347 16.83 -20.66 -8.67
CA LEU A 347 17.76 -21.62 -8.04
C LEU A 347 17.16 -22.24 -6.77
N GLY A 348 15.83 -22.23 -6.62
CA GLY A 348 15.17 -22.75 -5.43
C GLY A 348 15.48 -21.98 -4.15
N ASP A 349 15.66 -20.68 -4.27
CA ASP A 349 16.01 -19.76 -3.17
C ASP A 349 17.44 -19.94 -2.61
N LEU A 350 18.28 -20.66 -3.31
CA LEU A 350 19.72 -20.69 -3.05
C LEU A 350 20.41 -19.48 -3.68
N THR A 351 21.57 -19.11 -3.14
CA THR A 351 22.46 -18.17 -3.81
C THR A 351 23.20 -18.87 -4.96
N PRO A 352 23.78 -18.13 -5.92
CA PRO A 352 24.59 -18.72 -6.98
C PRO A 352 25.70 -19.65 -6.47
N VAL A 353 26.42 -19.25 -5.45
CA VAL A 353 27.52 -20.04 -4.84
C VAL A 353 26.96 -21.28 -4.13
N GLU A 354 25.90 -21.15 -3.34
CA GLU A 354 25.26 -22.30 -2.68
C GLU A 354 24.74 -23.33 -3.68
N TYR A 355 24.12 -22.84 -4.76
CA TYR A 355 23.63 -23.72 -5.82
C TYR A 355 24.77 -24.48 -6.48
N ARG A 356 25.91 -23.80 -6.77
CA ARG A 356 27.12 -24.43 -7.30
C ARG A 356 27.64 -25.52 -6.38
N ILE A 357 27.86 -25.19 -5.11
CA ILE A 357 28.40 -26.16 -4.13
C ILE A 357 27.48 -27.37 -3.94
N THR A 358 26.15 -27.14 -3.97
CA THR A 358 25.17 -28.24 -3.79
C THR A 358 25.14 -29.20 -4.98
N HIS A 359 25.27 -28.67 -6.22
CA HIS A 359 25.12 -29.48 -7.44
C HIS A 359 26.45 -29.92 -8.05
N CYS A 360 27.54 -29.22 -7.73
CA CYS A 360 28.89 -29.50 -8.19
C CYS A 360 29.89 -29.39 -7.02
N PRO A 361 29.86 -30.33 -6.04
CA PRO A 361 30.69 -30.29 -4.82
C PRO A 361 32.19 -30.19 -5.08
N GLU A 362 32.67 -30.71 -6.20
CA GLU A 362 34.07 -30.64 -6.64
C GLU A 362 34.55 -29.22 -6.87
N THR A 363 33.64 -28.31 -7.08
CA THR A 363 33.92 -26.86 -7.31
C THR A 363 33.95 -26.03 -6.04
N SER A 364 33.84 -26.65 -4.86
CA SER A 364 33.84 -25.97 -3.57
C SER A 364 35.11 -25.14 -3.30
N SER A 365 36.23 -25.49 -3.94
CA SER A 365 37.50 -24.78 -3.84
C SER A 365 37.59 -23.52 -4.71
N TYR A 366 36.60 -23.22 -5.55
CA TYR A 366 36.60 -22.01 -6.34
C TYR A 366 36.34 -20.80 -5.40
N ALA A 367 37.41 -20.08 -5.12
CA ALA A 367 37.35 -18.88 -4.31
C ALA A 367 37.44 -17.64 -5.20
N TRP A 368 36.67 -16.64 -4.88
CA TRP A 368 36.81 -15.30 -5.45
C TRP A 368 38.11 -14.68 -4.95
N THR A 369 38.96 -14.27 -5.85
CA THR A 369 40.17 -13.49 -5.54
C THR A 369 40.05 -12.07 -6.05
#